data_200093c4d99409800b64e730e0a7ea9b
#
_entry.id   200093c4d99409800b64e730e0a7ea9b
#
_cell.length_a   1.000
_cell.length_b   1.000
_cell.length_c   1.000
_cell.angle_alpha   90.00
_cell.angle_beta   90.00
_cell.angle_gamma   90.00
#
_symmetry.space_group_name_H-M   'P 1'
#
loop_
_entity.id
_entity.type
_entity.pdbx_description
1 polymer ?
#
loop_
_entity_poly.entity_id
_entity_poly.type
_entity_poly.pdbx_seq_one_letter_code
_entity_poly.pdbx_strand_id
1 'polypeptide(L)'
;MSWQNQTDTLGGLPLISVKGLRYGDRAQFQQVADELGHAAREIGFFRICDHGIDLALIESTYQAAARFFALPDATKRRYYIGLSKNHRGYVPFTEKGDYADEVNRSYEAFDLGLDLPDDDPDFLAGNRVLGPNIWPELAGFKETISQYYMQISALGRLVCSALELHLGLPTGAMTDHMTKPVSQLRLLHYVRQSHTKDHSSVNMGAHTDYECLTQIGACAAKG
;
A
#
# COMPACT_ATOMS: atom_id res chain seq x y z
N MET A 1 1.05 -31.25 -5.61
CA MET A 1 0.75 -30.95 -4.19
C MET A 1 -0.38 -29.93 -4.18
N SER A 2 -1.51 -30.22 -3.53
CA SER A 2 -2.66 -29.29 -3.57
C SER A 2 -2.35 -28.09 -2.69
N TRP A 3 -2.53 -26.89 -3.22
CA TRP A 3 -2.38 -25.59 -2.55
C TRP A 3 -3.20 -25.46 -1.25
N GLN A 4 -4.14 -26.37 -1.01
CA GLN A 4 -4.99 -26.44 0.18
C GLN A 4 -4.23 -26.73 1.51
N ASN A 5 -2.93 -27.08 1.48
CA ASN A 5 -2.19 -27.47 2.67
C ASN A 5 -1.36 -26.34 3.33
N GLN A 6 -1.44 -25.09 2.86
CA GLN A 6 -0.72 -23.94 3.46
C GLN A 6 -1.64 -22.89 4.07
N THR A 7 -2.83 -23.25 4.49
CA THR A 7 -3.72 -22.33 5.23
C THR A 7 -3.25 -22.22 6.67
N ASP A 8 -2.38 -21.28 6.94
CA ASP A 8 -2.20 -20.77 8.28
C ASP A 8 -3.44 -19.94 8.67
N THR A 9 -3.85 -20.01 9.92
CA THR A 9 -5.19 -19.76 10.47
C THR A 9 -5.68 -18.32 10.51
N LEU A 10 -5.20 -17.40 9.69
CA LEU A 10 -5.76 -16.05 9.54
C LEU A 10 -6.83 -16.05 8.43
N GLY A 11 -8.06 -16.43 8.78
CA GLY A 11 -9.23 -16.26 7.90
C GLY A 11 -9.28 -17.12 6.65
N GLY A 12 -8.47 -18.21 6.54
CA GLY A 12 -8.47 -19.09 5.37
C GLY A 12 -7.75 -18.54 4.13
N LEU A 13 -7.08 -17.38 4.22
CA LEU A 13 -6.32 -16.82 3.12
C LEU A 13 -5.03 -17.60 2.87
N PRO A 14 -4.73 -17.97 1.61
CA PRO A 14 -3.48 -18.67 1.29
C PRO A 14 -2.26 -17.82 1.63
N LEU A 15 -1.22 -18.46 2.18
CA LEU A 15 0.09 -17.87 2.40
C LEU A 15 1.05 -18.37 1.32
N ILE A 16 1.56 -17.49 0.49
CA ILE A 16 2.39 -17.81 -0.68
C ILE A 16 3.79 -17.27 -0.46
N SER A 17 4.80 -18.15 -0.54
CA SER A 17 6.21 -17.73 -0.54
C SER A 17 6.58 -17.17 -1.91
N VAL A 18 6.96 -15.90 -1.94
CA VAL A 18 7.41 -15.24 -3.19
C VAL A 18 8.92 -15.35 -3.40
N LYS A 19 9.60 -16.21 -2.63
CA LYS A 19 11.05 -16.45 -2.78
C LYS A 19 11.43 -16.90 -4.20
N GLY A 20 10.61 -17.75 -4.82
CA GLY A 20 10.83 -18.24 -6.18
C GLY A 20 10.81 -17.16 -7.26
N LEU A 21 10.11 -16.04 -7.02
CA LEU A 21 10.12 -14.91 -7.95
C LEU A 21 11.46 -14.14 -7.94
N ARG A 22 12.18 -14.17 -6.82
CA ARG A 22 13.40 -13.38 -6.64
C ARG A 22 14.68 -14.18 -6.90
N TYR A 23 14.69 -15.43 -6.49
CA TYR A 23 15.89 -16.26 -6.41
C TYR A 23 15.73 -17.62 -7.09
N GLY A 24 14.53 -17.90 -7.62
CA GLY A 24 14.22 -19.15 -8.28
C GLY A 24 14.65 -19.20 -9.73
N ASP A 25 14.69 -20.41 -10.26
CA ASP A 25 14.77 -20.64 -11.69
C ASP A 25 13.41 -20.39 -12.37
N ARG A 26 13.35 -20.59 -13.68
CA ARG A 26 12.11 -20.38 -14.47
C ARG A 26 10.95 -21.25 -13.99
N ALA A 27 11.21 -22.48 -13.56
CA ALA A 27 10.15 -23.40 -13.10
C ALA A 27 9.59 -22.95 -11.74
N GLN A 28 10.47 -22.51 -10.83
CA GLN A 28 10.06 -21.95 -9.53
C GLN A 28 9.29 -20.63 -9.70
N PHE A 29 9.72 -19.78 -10.63
CA PHE A 29 8.99 -18.55 -10.95
C PHE A 29 7.58 -18.87 -11.47
N GLN A 30 7.46 -19.81 -12.41
CA GLN A 30 6.17 -20.26 -12.96
C GLN A 30 5.26 -20.83 -11.86
N GLN A 31 5.81 -21.67 -10.98
CA GLN A 31 5.03 -22.23 -9.88
C GLN A 31 4.42 -21.13 -8.99
N VAL A 32 5.22 -20.16 -8.57
CA VAL A 32 4.73 -19.04 -7.73
C VAL A 32 3.73 -18.18 -8.51
N ALA A 33 3.96 -17.94 -9.79
CA ALA A 33 3.04 -17.21 -10.65
C ALA A 33 1.66 -17.90 -10.71
N ASP A 34 1.64 -19.22 -10.83
CA ASP A 34 0.40 -20.00 -10.85
C ASP A 34 -0.31 -20.00 -9.50
N GLU A 35 0.43 -20.08 -8.39
CA GLU A 35 -0.14 -19.97 -7.04
C GLU A 35 -0.79 -18.60 -6.81
N LEU A 36 -0.10 -17.51 -7.17
CA LEU A 36 -0.61 -16.14 -7.06
C LEU A 36 -1.84 -15.92 -7.94
N GLY A 37 -1.75 -16.32 -9.20
CA GLY A 37 -2.85 -16.16 -10.16
C GLY A 37 -4.09 -16.97 -9.79
N HIS A 38 -3.90 -18.18 -9.27
CA HIS A 38 -5.01 -19.00 -8.78
C HIS A 38 -5.69 -18.35 -7.56
N ALA A 39 -4.91 -17.92 -6.57
CA ALA A 39 -5.44 -17.25 -5.39
C ALA A 39 -6.17 -15.92 -5.75
N ALA A 40 -5.62 -15.14 -6.67
CA ALA A 40 -6.25 -13.92 -7.16
C ALA A 40 -7.60 -14.18 -7.86
N ARG A 41 -7.71 -15.26 -8.64
CA ARG A 41 -8.93 -15.62 -9.37
C ARG A 41 -10.01 -16.18 -8.46
N GLU A 42 -9.66 -17.10 -7.57
CA GLU A 42 -10.62 -17.86 -6.79
C GLU A 42 -11.09 -17.15 -5.51
N ILE A 43 -10.19 -16.32 -4.93
CA ILE A 43 -10.41 -15.66 -3.63
C ILE A 43 -10.36 -14.14 -3.76
N GLY A 44 -9.49 -13.62 -4.63
CA GLY A 44 -9.19 -12.19 -4.75
C GLY A 44 -8.19 -11.67 -3.71
N PHE A 45 -7.83 -12.49 -2.72
CA PHE A 45 -6.91 -12.13 -1.63
C PHE A 45 -5.92 -13.25 -1.36
N PHE A 46 -4.70 -12.88 -1.03
CA PHE A 46 -3.67 -13.80 -0.55
C PHE A 46 -2.69 -13.08 0.37
N ARG A 47 -1.95 -13.83 1.16
CA ARG A 47 -0.83 -13.33 1.95
C ARG A 47 0.47 -13.77 1.30
N ILE A 48 1.51 -12.96 1.42
CA ILE A 48 2.84 -13.30 0.92
C ILE A 48 3.87 -13.34 2.04
N CYS A 49 4.84 -14.24 1.92
CA CYS A 49 6.03 -14.30 2.76
C CYS A 49 7.28 -14.40 1.91
N ASP A 50 8.45 -14.35 2.55
CA ASP A 50 9.76 -14.37 1.88
C ASP A 50 9.94 -13.25 0.83
N HIS A 51 9.25 -12.13 1.05
CA HIS A 51 9.24 -10.98 0.15
C HIS A 51 10.56 -10.21 0.10
N GLY A 52 11.51 -10.51 0.98
CA GLY A 52 12.88 -9.97 0.98
C GLY A 52 12.99 -8.48 1.35
N ILE A 53 11.93 -7.86 1.83
CA ILE A 53 12.00 -6.54 2.47
C ILE A 53 12.50 -6.74 3.90
N ASP A 54 13.49 -5.96 4.32
CA ASP A 54 14.06 -6.03 5.67
C ASP A 54 12.98 -5.72 6.73
N LEU A 55 12.83 -6.61 7.68
CA LEU A 55 11.90 -6.43 8.79
C LEU A 55 12.22 -5.19 9.63
N ALA A 56 13.50 -4.84 9.76
CA ALA A 56 13.91 -3.61 10.44
C ALA A 56 13.44 -2.35 9.69
N LEU A 57 13.41 -2.37 8.36
CA LEU A 57 12.85 -1.28 7.58
C LEU A 57 11.33 -1.17 7.75
N ILE A 58 10.63 -2.31 7.74
CA ILE A 58 9.18 -2.34 8.00
C ILE A 58 8.88 -1.75 9.37
N GLU A 59 9.56 -2.21 10.42
CA GLU A 59 9.39 -1.69 11.79
C GLU A 59 9.70 -0.19 11.87
N SER A 60 10.80 0.26 11.25
CA SER A 60 11.17 1.67 11.20
C SER A 60 10.12 2.53 10.50
N THR A 61 9.45 1.97 9.47
CA THR A 61 8.36 2.62 8.74
C THR A 61 7.15 2.84 9.67
N TYR A 62 6.74 1.81 10.42
CA TYR A 62 5.67 1.94 11.41
C TYR A 62 6.01 2.94 12.51
N GLN A 63 7.25 2.94 13.01
CA GLN A 63 7.72 3.89 14.02
C GLN A 63 7.73 5.32 13.47
N ALA A 64 8.15 5.53 12.23
CA ALA A 64 8.11 6.84 11.58
C ALA A 64 6.66 7.35 11.44
N ALA A 65 5.74 6.49 11.00
CA ALA A 65 4.32 6.81 10.92
C ALA A 65 3.73 7.14 12.30
N ALA A 66 4.01 6.33 13.32
CA ALA A 66 3.54 6.56 14.69
C ALA A 66 4.02 7.91 15.24
N ARG A 67 5.30 8.26 15.00
CA ARG A 67 5.85 9.58 15.41
C ARG A 67 5.13 10.74 14.71
N PHE A 68 4.80 10.60 13.43
CA PHE A 68 4.06 11.62 12.70
C PHE A 68 2.65 11.79 13.27
N PHE A 69 1.91 10.70 13.45
CA PHE A 69 0.54 10.75 13.96
C PHE A 69 0.44 11.21 15.41
N ALA A 70 1.50 11.05 16.21
CA ALA A 70 1.58 11.59 17.57
C ALA A 70 1.81 13.11 17.63
N LEU A 71 2.11 13.79 16.51
CA LEU A 71 2.25 15.24 16.48
C LEU A 71 0.93 15.95 16.79
N PRO A 72 0.96 17.16 17.36
CA PRO A 72 -0.23 17.98 17.54
C PRO A 72 -0.99 18.18 16.21
N ASP A 73 -2.33 18.20 16.26
CA ASP A 73 -3.18 18.32 15.07
C ASP A 73 -2.83 19.57 14.23
N ALA A 74 -2.56 20.71 14.88
CA ALA A 74 -2.14 21.92 14.18
C ALA A 74 -0.83 21.74 13.40
N THR A 75 0.10 20.91 13.89
CA THR A 75 1.35 20.59 13.18
C THR A 75 1.09 19.68 11.99
N LYS A 76 0.26 18.62 12.15
CA LYS A 76 -0.11 17.71 11.06
C LYS A 76 -0.82 18.43 9.93
N ARG A 77 -1.71 19.37 10.26
CA ARG A 77 -2.47 20.18 9.28
C ARG A 77 -1.62 21.11 8.43
N ARG A 78 -0.39 21.39 8.80
CA ARG A 78 0.57 22.09 7.90
C ARG A 78 0.87 21.30 6.63
N TYR A 79 0.65 20.00 6.68
CA TYR A 79 0.86 19.04 5.59
C TYR A 79 -0.46 18.55 4.98
N TYR A 80 -1.56 19.30 5.16
CA TYR A 80 -2.89 18.92 4.72
C TYR A 80 -2.95 18.63 3.22
N ILE A 81 -3.53 17.50 2.86
CA ILE A 81 -3.60 17.00 1.48
C ILE A 81 -4.26 18.00 0.52
N GLY A 82 -5.23 18.78 0.97
CA GLY A 82 -5.89 19.82 0.17
C GLY A 82 -4.98 20.98 -0.24
N LEU A 83 -3.78 21.11 0.32
CA LEU A 83 -2.75 22.06 -0.11
C LEU A 83 -1.89 21.53 -1.26
N SER A 84 -1.98 20.23 -1.55
CA SER A 84 -1.23 19.56 -2.60
C SER A 84 -1.92 19.66 -3.95
N LYS A 85 -1.15 19.87 -5.02
CA LYS A 85 -1.65 19.83 -6.40
C LYS A 85 -1.78 18.41 -6.95
N ASN A 86 -1.09 17.45 -6.35
CA ASN A 86 -0.94 16.08 -6.83
C ASN A 86 -1.34 15.02 -5.78
N HIS A 87 -2.25 15.37 -4.87
CA HIS A 87 -2.86 14.45 -3.92
C HIS A 87 -1.83 13.79 -2.97
N ARG A 88 -1.04 14.61 -2.25
CA ARG A 88 -0.04 14.19 -1.27
C ARG A 88 -0.25 14.90 0.05
N GLY A 89 0.03 14.21 1.14
CA GLY A 89 0.05 14.78 2.47
C GLY A 89 -0.95 14.19 3.46
N TYR A 90 -1.24 14.94 4.51
CA TYR A 90 -2.05 14.52 5.64
C TYR A 90 -3.55 14.60 5.37
N VAL A 91 -4.24 13.52 5.65
CA VAL A 91 -5.71 13.39 5.60
C VAL A 91 -6.24 13.32 7.03
N PRO A 92 -6.92 14.37 7.55
CA PRO A 92 -7.42 14.39 8.92
C PRO A 92 -8.69 13.55 9.08
N PHE A 93 -9.02 13.18 10.32
CA PHE A 93 -10.28 12.49 10.66
C PHE A 93 -11.55 13.19 10.18
N THR A 94 -11.50 14.51 10.04
CA THR A 94 -12.63 15.35 9.62
C THR A 94 -12.81 15.43 8.12
N GLU A 95 -11.90 14.79 7.33
CA GLU A 95 -12.06 14.74 5.88
C GLU A 95 -13.28 13.89 5.54
N LYS A 96 -14.11 14.41 4.64
CA LYS A 96 -15.26 13.63 4.15
C LYS A 96 -14.76 12.55 3.21
N GLY A 97 -15.23 11.32 3.40
CA GLY A 97 -14.99 10.23 2.47
C GLY A 97 -15.73 10.43 1.15
N ASP A 98 -15.26 9.75 0.13
CA ASP A 98 -15.91 9.75 -1.19
C ASP A 98 -17.19 8.90 -1.21
N TYR A 99 -17.41 8.09 -0.16
CA TYR A 99 -18.56 7.19 -0.03
C TYR A 99 -19.58 7.73 0.97
N ALA A 100 -20.86 7.66 0.63
CA ALA A 100 -21.97 8.26 1.41
C ALA A 100 -22.12 7.69 2.81
N ASP A 101 -21.62 6.50 3.09
CA ASP A 101 -21.64 5.80 4.36
C ASP A 101 -20.38 6.04 5.23
N GLU A 102 -19.36 6.73 4.73
CA GLU A 102 -18.18 7.15 5.50
C GLU A 102 -18.44 8.41 6.35
N VAL A 103 -19.47 8.36 7.18
CA VAL A 103 -19.92 9.55 7.94
C VAL A 103 -18.99 9.87 9.13
N ASN A 104 -18.26 8.88 9.64
CA ASN A 104 -17.36 9.05 10.79
C ASN A 104 -16.09 8.21 10.59
N ARG A 105 -15.08 8.76 9.92
CA ARG A 105 -13.78 8.10 9.82
C ARG A 105 -13.15 7.94 11.19
N SER A 106 -12.77 6.72 11.55
CA SER A 106 -11.98 6.44 12.75
C SER A 106 -10.49 6.33 12.46
N TYR A 107 -10.05 6.87 11.33
CA TYR A 107 -8.63 6.90 10.95
C TYR A 107 -8.24 8.27 10.39
N GLU A 108 -6.98 8.58 10.55
CA GLU A 108 -6.26 9.62 9.82
C GLU A 108 -5.22 8.96 8.92
N ALA A 109 -4.78 9.66 7.87
CA ALA A 109 -3.85 9.09 6.91
C ALA A 109 -2.76 10.09 6.51
N PHE A 110 -1.68 9.56 5.92
CA PHE A 110 -0.68 10.36 5.21
C PHE A 110 -0.36 9.70 3.88
N ASP A 111 -0.62 10.44 2.79
CA ASP A 111 -0.53 9.95 1.42
C ASP A 111 0.76 10.41 0.74
N LEU A 112 1.44 9.46 0.10
CA LEU A 112 2.70 9.62 -0.62
C LEU A 112 2.63 8.84 -1.94
N GLY A 113 3.54 9.15 -2.85
CA GLY A 113 3.71 8.40 -4.09
C GLY A 113 5.16 8.45 -4.55
N LEU A 114 5.38 8.20 -5.83
CA LEU A 114 6.69 8.42 -6.44
C LEU A 114 7.10 9.89 -6.25
N ASP A 115 8.24 10.11 -5.58
CA ASP A 115 8.76 11.46 -5.31
C ASP A 115 9.46 12.00 -6.56
N LEU A 116 8.80 12.89 -7.27
CA LEU A 116 9.32 13.51 -8.47
C LEU A 116 9.72 14.96 -8.17
N PRO A 117 10.68 15.54 -8.89
CA PRO A 117 11.08 16.93 -8.70
C PRO A 117 9.96 17.90 -9.12
N ASP A 118 10.05 19.15 -8.64
CA ASP A 118 9.07 20.21 -8.94
C ASP A 118 9.03 20.60 -10.42
N ASP A 119 10.09 20.32 -11.16
CA ASP A 119 10.22 20.56 -12.60
C ASP A 119 9.85 19.34 -13.48
N ASP A 120 9.30 18.29 -12.88
CA ASP A 120 8.85 17.12 -13.63
C ASP A 120 7.80 17.51 -14.68
N PRO A 121 7.94 17.04 -15.94
CA PRO A 121 7.06 17.44 -17.04
C PRO A 121 5.58 17.12 -16.81
N ASP A 122 5.27 15.96 -16.21
CA ASP A 122 3.89 15.57 -15.94
C ASP A 122 3.28 16.45 -14.84
N PHE A 123 4.07 16.77 -13.80
CA PHE A 123 3.64 17.66 -12.74
C PHE A 123 3.39 19.08 -13.27
N LEU A 124 4.29 19.60 -14.10
CA LEU A 124 4.11 20.91 -14.75
C LEU A 124 2.92 20.94 -15.70
N ALA A 125 2.61 19.82 -16.35
CA ALA A 125 1.42 19.65 -17.19
C ALA A 125 0.10 19.53 -16.40
N GLY A 126 0.17 19.55 -15.05
CA GLY A 126 -1.01 19.49 -14.18
C GLY A 126 -1.50 18.09 -13.88
N ASN A 127 -0.63 17.06 -13.97
CA ASN A 127 -0.97 15.72 -13.52
C ASN A 127 -1.32 15.75 -12.02
N ARG A 128 -2.45 15.13 -11.68
CA ARG A 128 -3.01 15.17 -10.31
C ARG A 128 -2.47 14.12 -9.36
N VAL A 129 -1.66 13.18 -9.86
CA VAL A 129 -1.15 12.04 -9.07
C VAL A 129 0.36 11.85 -9.19
N LEU A 130 1.02 12.54 -10.12
CA LEU A 130 2.47 12.58 -10.26
C LEU A 130 3.02 13.93 -9.81
N GLY A 131 4.17 13.94 -9.16
CA GLY A 131 4.82 15.16 -8.68
C GLY A 131 5.55 14.93 -7.35
N PRO A 132 6.00 16.01 -6.71
CA PRO A 132 6.73 15.95 -5.44
C PRO A 132 5.84 15.48 -4.30
N ASN A 133 6.42 14.74 -3.37
CA ASN A 133 5.79 14.47 -2.09
C ASN A 133 5.89 15.70 -1.17
N ILE A 134 4.93 15.83 -0.25
CA ILE A 134 5.04 16.72 0.88
C ILE A 134 5.73 15.96 2.02
N TRP A 135 6.82 16.49 2.54
CA TRP A 135 7.58 15.84 3.59
C TRP A 135 7.49 16.60 4.91
N PRO A 136 7.06 15.95 6.01
CA PRO A 136 7.09 16.58 7.32
C PRO A 136 8.52 16.79 7.80
N GLU A 137 8.75 17.90 8.52
CA GLU A 137 10.01 18.22 9.21
C GLU A 137 10.20 17.31 10.42
N LEU A 138 10.37 16.01 10.15
CA LEU A 138 10.54 14.96 11.15
C LEU A 138 11.77 14.11 10.79
N ALA A 139 12.76 14.13 11.67
CA ALA A 139 14.05 13.49 11.42
C ALA A 139 13.89 12.01 11.01
N GLY A 140 14.53 11.63 9.89
CA GLY A 140 14.53 10.28 9.34
C GLY A 140 13.20 9.83 8.71
N PHE A 141 12.16 10.67 8.69
CA PHE A 141 10.86 10.29 8.12
C PHE A 141 10.96 10.09 6.61
N LYS A 142 11.49 11.09 5.90
CA LYS A 142 11.62 11.03 4.44
C LYS A 142 12.45 9.83 4.00
N GLU A 143 13.61 9.65 4.60
CA GLU A 143 14.56 8.59 4.23
C GLU A 143 13.94 7.20 4.44
N THR A 144 13.33 6.96 5.59
CA THR A 144 12.71 5.67 5.92
C THR A 144 11.52 5.37 5.00
N ILE A 145 10.60 6.32 4.86
CA ILE A 145 9.40 6.12 4.06
C ILE A 145 9.73 5.98 2.58
N SER A 146 10.66 6.77 2.04
CA SER A 146 11.10 6.65 0.65
C SER A 146 11.74 5.29 0.38
N GLN A 147 12.61 4.81 1.29
CA GLN A 147 13.23 3.50 1.14
C GLN A 147 12.20 2.36 1.16
N TYR A 148 11.22 2.45 2.06
CA TYR A 148 10.12 1.47 2.10
C TYR A 148 9.28 1.53 0.83
N TYR A 149 8.88 2.74 0.37
CA TYR A 149 8.11 2.92 -0.86
C TYR A 149 8.80 2.27 -2.06
N MET A 150 10.11 2.46 -2.22
CA MET A 150 10.86 1.86 -3.31
C MET A 150 10.85 0.32 -3.25
N GLN A 151 11.02 -0.26 -2.06
CA GLN A 151 11.07 -1.73 -1.92
C GLN A 151 9.69 -2.37 -2.11
N ILE A 152 8.64 -1.78 -1.57
CA ILE A 152 7.28 -2.31 -1.73
C ILE A 152 6.77 -2.14 -3.17
N SER A 153 7.13 -1.06 -3.85
CA SER A 153 6.82 -0.85 -5.27
C SER A 153 7.54 -1.86 -6.16
N ALA A 154 8.81 -2.15 -5.87
CA ALA A 154 9.56 -3.18 -6.58
C ALA A 154 8.94 -4.58 -6.38
N LEU A 155 8.46 -4.88 -5.18
CA LEU A 155 7.73 -6.12 -4.89
C LEU A 155 6.41 -6.17 -5.66
N GLY A 156 5.65 -5.09 -5.70
CA GLY A 156 4.41 -5.01 -6.48
C GLY A 156 4.65 -5.25 -7.97
N ARG A 157 5.68 -4.63 -8.53
CA ARG A 157 6.08 -4.86 -9.93
C ARG A 157 6.45 -6.33 -10.18
N LEU A 158 7.16 -6.98 -9.25
CA LEU A 158 7.53 -8.39 -9.35
C LEU A 158 6.30 -9.30 -9.31
N VAL A 159 5.32 -9.02 -8.43
CA VAL A 159 4.05 -9.74 -8.40
C VAL A 159 3.26 -9.54 -9.70
N CYS A 160 3.22 -8.32 -10.24
CA CYS A 160 2.58 -8.07 -11.53
C CYS A 160 3.23 -8.85 -12.67
N SER A 161 4.57 -8.98 -12.70
CA SER A 161 5.25 -9.79 -13.71
C SER A 161 4.93 -11.29 -13.59
N ALA A 162 4.70 -11.78 -12.38
CA ALA A 162 4.23 -13.15 -12.17
C ALA A 162 2.78 -13.33 -12.66
N LEU A 163 1.91 -12.36 -12.41
CA LEU A 163 0.54 -12.38 -12.92
C LEU A 163 0.49 -12.29 -14.46
N GLU A 164 1.37 -11.50 -15.10
CA GLU A 164 1.53 -11.50 -16.58
C GLU A 164 1.79 -12.92 -17.10
N LEU A 165 2.74 -13.62 -16.47
CA LEU A 165 3.11 -14.99 -16.87
C LEU A 165 1.94 -15.96 -16.69
N HIS A 166 1.24 -15.91 -15.52
CA HIS A 166 0.08 -16.75 -15.26
C HIS A 166 -1.07 -16.54 -16.25
N LEU A 167 -1.28 -15.28 -16.63
CA LEU A 167 -2.32 -14.90 -17.59
C LEU A 167 -1.94 -15.19 -19.05
N GLY A 168 -0.73 -15.69 -19.31
CA GLY A 168 -0.23 -15.92 -20.66
C GLY A 168 -0.01 -14.64 -21.46
N LEU A 169 0.17 -13.52 -20.80
CA LEU A 169 0.46 -12.24 -21.45
C LEU A 169 1.92 -12.17 -21.91
N PRO A 170 2.22 -11.37 -22.93
CA PRO A 170 3.61 -11.06 -23.26
C PRO A 170 4.33 -10.45 -22.06
N THR A 171 5.61 -10.76 -21.89
CA THR A 171 6.46 -10.12 -20.88
C THR A 171 6.42 -8.61 -21.05
N GLY A 172 6.16 -7.88 -19.97
CA GLY A 172 6.06 -6.43 -19.98
C GLY A 172 4.69 -5.87 -20.31
N ALA A 173 3.70 -6.71 -20.60
CA ALA A 173 2.33 -6.25 -20.94
C ALA A 173 1.71 -5.29 -19.91
N MET A 174 2.04 -5.47 -18.63
CA MET A 174 1.66 -4.57 -17.53
C MET A 174 2.88 -3.79 -17.03
N THR A 175 3.99 -4.49 -16.81
CA THR A 175 5.15 -3.94 -16.10
C THR A 175 5.93 -2.90 -16.90
N ASP A 176 5.88 -2.89 -18.24
CA ASP A 176 6.52 -1.84 -19.04
C ASP A 176 5.82 -0.48 -18.90
N HIS A 177 4.56 -0.47 -18.49
CA HIS A 177 3.79 0.74 -18.17
C HIS A 177 4.04 1.26 -16.75
N MET A 178 4.79 0.52 -15.92
CA MET A 178 5.08 0.89 -14.52
C MET A 178 6.43 1.60 -14.35
N THR A 179 6.90 2.32 -15.35
CA THR A 179 8.18 3.08 -15.29
C THR A 179 8.05 4.34 -14.46
N LYS A 180 6.87 4.96 -14.46
CA LYS A 180 6.50 6.14 -13.66
C LYS A 180 5.15 5.87 -13.01
N PRO A 181 5.12 4.96 -12.01
CA PRO A 181 3.85 4.46 -11.47
C PRO A 181 3.11 5.56 -10.71
N VAL A 182 1.79 5.57 -10.86
CA VAL A 182 0.88 6.41 -10.06
C VAL A 182 0.55 5.77 -8.70
N SER A 183 1.27 4.70 -8.32
CA SER A 183 1.07 3.99 -7.07
C SER A 183 1.15 4.92 -5.85
N GLN A 184 0.26 4.71 -4.90
CA GLN A 184 0.16 5.48 -3.68
C GLN A 184 0.54 4.61 -2.47
N LEU A 185 1.36 5.16 -1.59
CA LEU A 185 1.57 4.63 -0.25
C LEU A 185 0.71 5.45 0.73
N ARG A 186 -0.22 4.79 1.39
CA ARG A 186 -1.04 5.41 2.44
C ARG A 186 -0.64 4.85 3.79
N LEU A 187 -0.12 5.70 4.66
CA LEU A 187 0.07 5.40 6.07
C LEU A 187 -1.26 5.64 6.78
N LEU A 188 -1.76 4.64 7.49
CA LEU A 188 -3.06 4.69 8.18
C LEU A 188 -2.87 4.60 9.69
N HIS A 189 -3.53 5.49 10.43
CA HIS A 189 -3.61 5.45 11.88
C HIS A 189 -5.07 5.36 12.32
N TYR A 190 -5.47 4.18 12.76
CA TYR A 190 -6.80 3.94 13.31
C TYR A 190 -6.81 4.28 14.79
N VAL A 191 -7.80 5.06 15.24
CA VAL A 191 -8.04 5.30 16.66
C VAL A 191 -9.21 4.46 17.15
N ARG A 192 -9.04 3.89 18.33
CA ARG A 192 -10.12 3.20 19.00
C ARG A 192 -11.18 4.23 19.41
N GLN A 193 -12.35 4.18 18.78
CA GLN A 193 -13.49 4.97 19.25
C GLN A 193 -13.93 4.41 20.61
N SER A 194 -13.97 5.27 21.64
CA SER A 194 -14.62 4.95 22.90
C SER A 194 -16.09 4.63 22.61
N HIS A 195 -16.51 3.43 22.95
CA HIS A 195 -17.81 2.81 22.75
C HIS A 195 -18.99 3.79 22.70
N THR A 196 -19.30 4.34 21.54
CA THR A 196 -20.66 4.70 21.22
C THR A 196 -21.34 3.41 20.78
N LYS A 197 -22.46 3.05 21.42
CA LYS A 197 -23.23 1.82 21.18
C LYS A 197 -23.89 1.76 19.80
N ASP A 198 -23.45 2.60 18.90
CA ASP A 198 -23.97 2.66 17.53
C ASP A 198 -23.06 1.82 16.62
N HIS A 199 -23.47 0.57 16.39
CA HIS A 199 -22.81 -0.38 15.50
C HIS A 199 -22.92 0.01 14.01
N SER A 200 -23.42 1.21 13.70
CA SER A 200 -23.62 1.68 12.31
C SER A 200 -22.43 2.41 11.69
N SER A 201 -21.36 2.68 12.44
CA SER A 201 -20.16 3.30 11.87
C SER A 201 -19.25 2.28 11.20
N VAL A 202 -19.38 2.10 9.91
CA VAL A 202 -18.43 1.35 9.08
C VAL A 202 -17.26 2.27 8.78
N ASN A 203 -16.03 1.86 9.14
CA ASN A 203 -14.82 2.66 8.93
C ASN A 203 -14.48 2.84 7.45
N MET A 204 -14.84 1.85 6.64
CA MET A 204 -14.69 1.85 5.18
C MET A 204 -15.80 0.98 4.61
N GLY A 205 -16.64 1.56 3.77
CA GLY A 205 -17.70 0.84 3.09
C GLY A 205 -17.17 -0.22 2.12
N ALA A 206 -18.02 -1.14 1.67
CA ALA A 206 -17.67 -2.09 0.62
C ALA A 206 -17.35 -1.31 -0.67
N HIS A 207 -16.18 -1.56 -1.25
CA HIS A 207 -15.69 -0.87 -2.45
C HIS A 207 -14.82 -1.81 -3.29
N THR A 208 -14.52 -1.38 -4.50
CA THR A 208 -13.45 -1.95 -5.33
C THR A 208 -12.27 -0.99 -5.35
N ASP A 209 -11.06 -1.53 -5.35
CA ASP A 209 -9.85 -0.73 -5.46
C ASP A 209 -9.69 -0.17 -6.88
N TYR A 210 -9.05 0.98 -7.02
CA TYR A 210 -8.78 1.60 -8.32
C TYR A 210 -7.61 0.96 -9.05
N GLU A 211 -6.68 0.35 -8.29
CA GLU A 211 -5.43 -0.20 -8.78
C GLU A 211 -5.56 -1.70 -9.06
N CYS A 212 -4.67 -2.24 -9.87
CA CYS A 212 -4.66 -3.67 -10.17
C CYS A 212 -4.15 -4.53 -9.01
N LEU A 213 -3.45 -3.96 -8.05
CA LEU A 213 -2.88 -4.66 -6.89
C LEU A 213 -2.76 -3.73 -5.68
N THR A 214 -3.41 -4.09 -4.58
CA THR A 214 -3.26 -3.43 -3.28
C THR A 214 -2.41 -4.29 -2.35
N GLN A 215 -1.33 -3.71 -1.82
CA GLN A 215 -0.44 -4.36 -0.86
C GLN A 215 -0.71 -3.80 0.55
N ILE A 216 -1.19 -4.64 1.45
CA ILE A 216 -1.51 -4.24 2.82
C ILE A 216 -0.43 -4.76 3.76
N GLY A 217 0.28 -3.84 4.41
CA GLY A 217 1.12 -4.13 5.57
C GLY A 217 0.27 -4.02 6.83
N ALA A 218 0.15 -5.12 7.58
CA ALA A 218 -0.55 -5.12 8.86
C ALA A 218 0.48 -5.08 10.00
N CYS A 219 0.35 -4.10 10.90
CA CYS A 219 1.00 -4.16 12.20
C CYS A 219 0.21 -5.12 13.10
N ALA A 220 0.88 -6.06 13.76
CA ALA A 220 0.29 -6.81 14.85
C ALA A 220 0.09 -5.86 16.04
N ALA A 221 -0.95 -5.03 15.99
CA ALA A 221 -1.36 -4.27 17.16
C ALA A 221 -1.76 -5.27 18.24
N LYS A 222 -1.00 -5.32 19.33
CA LYS A 222 -1.47 -5.96 20.56
C LYS A 222 -2.66 -5.12 21.01
N GLY A 223 -3.87 -5.68 20.83
CA GLY A 223 -5.12 -5.11 21.32
C GLY A 223 -5.18 -5.03 22.84
#